data_d57abf41f69f3c24474eb6a051a9b79d
#
_entry.id   d57abf41f69f3c24474eb6a051a9b79d
#
_cell.length_a   1.000
_cell.length_b   1.000
_cell.length_c   1.000
_cell.angle_alpha   90.00
_cell.angle_beta   90.00
_cell.angle_gamma   90.00
#
_symmetry.space_group_name_H-M   'P 1'
#
loop_
_entity.id
_entity.type
_entity.pdbx_description
1 polymer ?
#
loop_
_entity_poly.entity_id
_entity_poly.type
_entity_poly.pdbx_seq_one_letter_code
_entity_poly.pdbx_strand_id
1 'polypeptide(L)'
;MKQIFLFFLIICCALLPATARTPWLKKPLRYVCADSVITWGYDGRDFRTIAHATDSTAHAHPTRLTRQNWNERESTLVAWTSQQSEHNVLGGAGAPQEPSQALSAAKWLNQAAQLYLMQGDASYMDYAERALFNAVMRTANDTLQLQGTLDKWLAASLLLATPGMVYATSHDEKALYVNLYTNATTALTLRGKRFVFDQITNMPYDGGVKLRFSNFKGELPLKLYLRMPSWTGLRSDSPYVYVGGESLQPTLYVNGHEVDPLTVNSQGYVEIERKWHAMDEVYIDFPLQVQTILPATTPTQQRLAPLRDHAAFQFGPLVYLPQGNTQGHYFVPNCPPQPIDRTNAIGRPILQGTMYRYANLPQDAQAPSVTFWAE
;
A
#
# COMPACT_ATOMS: atom_id res chain seq x y z
N MET A 1 11.07 -29.56 48.23
CA MET A 1 9.97 -29.10 47.34
C MET A 1 10.04 -27.64 46.90
N LYS A 2 11.23 -27.02 46.81
CA LYS A 2 11.38 -25.60 46.35
C LYS A 2 12.25 -25.45 45.10
N GLN A 3 12.77 -26.51 44.50
CA GLN A 3 13.61 -26.43 43.31
C GLN A 3 12.94 -26.83 41.97
N ILE A 4 11.71 -27.34 42.01
CA ILE A 4 10.99 -27.81 40.81
C ILE A 4 10.19 -26.67 40.17
N PHE A 5 9.93 -25.57 40.87
CA PHE A 5 9.13 -24.45 40.34
C PHE A 5 9.93 -23.44 39.46
N LEU A 6 11.26 -23.46 39.57
CA LEU A 6 12.09 -22.51 38.79
C LEU A 6 12.41 -22.99 37.37
N PHE A 7 12.30 -24.31 37.13
CA PHE A 7 12.57 -24.89 35.82
C PHE A 7 11.39 -24.80 34.84
N PHE A 8 10.15 -24.68 35.37
CA PHE A 8 8.97 -24.55 34.50
C PHE A 8 8.73 -23.13 34.00
N LEU A 9 9.30 -22.10 34.64
CA LEU A 9 9.14 -20.71 34.19
C LEU A 9 10.08 -20.33 33.04
N ILE A 10 11.20 -21.07 32.89
CA ILE A 10 12.19 -20.81 31.79
C ILE A 10 11.78 -21.51 30.49
N ILE A 11 11.00 -22.61 30.56
CA ILE A 11 10.56 -23.35 29.37
C ILE A 11 9.34 -22.70 28.71
N CYS A 12 8.52 -21.92 29.45
CA CYS A 12 7.37 -21.21 28.86
C CYS A 12 7.75 -19.94 28.08
N CYS A 13 8.95 -19.40 28.23
CA CYS A 13 9.43 -18.26 27.43
C CYS A 13 10.06 -18.66 26.08
N ALA A 14 10.25 -19.96 25.81
CA ALA A 14 10.98 -20.44 24.64
C ALA A 14 10.11 -20.96 23.48
N LEU A 15 8.77 -20.88 23.59
CA LEU A 15 7.84 -21.38 22.56
C LEU A 15 6.85 -20.30 22.06
N LEU A 16 7.29 -19.05 22.02
CA LEU A 16 6.67 -18.12 21.05
C LEU A 16 7.21 -18.55 19.68
N PRO A 17 6.34 -18.88 18.71
CA PRO A 17 6.80 -19.07 17.36
C PRO A 17 7.51 -17.77 17.00
N ALA A 18 8.81 -17.85 16.77
CA ALA A 18 9.54 -16.79 16.12
C ALA A 18 8.81 -16.58 14.79
N THR A 19 7.98 -15.55 14.70
CA THR A 19 7.47 -15.09 13.41
C THR A 19 8.72 -14.93 12.56
N ALA A 20 8.81 -15.71 11.48
CA ALA A 20 9.97 -15.72 10.64
C ALA A 20 10.17 -14.28 10.14
N ARG A 21 11.09 -13.55 10.78
CA ARG A 21 11.42 -12.19 10.39
C ARG A 21 11.98 -12.25 8.99
N THR A 22 11.47 -11.40 8.12
CA THR A 22 12.08 -11.22 6.80
C THR A 22 13.56 -10.90 6.97
N PRO A 23 14.45 -11.69 6.38
CA PRO A 23 15.89 -11.53 6.60
C PRO A 23 16.39 -10.19 6.03
N TRP A 24 17.41 -9.62 6.65
CA TRP A 24 18.11 -8.46 6.12
C TRP A 24 18.79 -8.81 4.80
N LEU A 25 18.67 -7.93 3.82
CA LEU A 25 19.42 -8.05 2.58
C LEU A 25 20.92 -7.89 2.86
N LYS A 26 21.77 -8.58 2.12
CA LYS A 26 23.24 -8.40 2.21
C LYS A 26 23.68 -7.00 1.79
N LYS A 27 22.97 -6.42 0.83
CA LYS A 27 23.12 -5.05 0.36
C LYS A 27 21.72 -4.46 0.17
N PRO A 28 21.50 -3.21 0.58
CA PRO A 28 20.20 -2.59 0.46
C PRO A 28 19.78 -2.41 -1.00
N LEU A 29 18.47 -2.38 -1.22
CA LEU A 29 17.88 -1.88 -2.46
C LEU A 29 18.14 -0.37 -2.60
N ARG A 30 17.93 0.16 -3.79
CA ARG A 30 18.01 1.59 -4.08
C ARG A 30 16.73 2.03 -4.75
N TYR A 31 16.11 3.07 -4.26
CA TYR A 31 15.04 3.72 -5.00
C TYR A 31 15.57 4.34 -6.28
N VAL A 32 14.73 4.31 -7.31
CA VAL A 32 14.96 5.07 -8.52
C VAL A 32 14.88 6.56 -8.18
N CYS A 33 15.76 7.37 -8.77
CA CYS A 33 15.71 8.81 -8.54
C CYS A 33 14.34 9.37 -8.97
N ALA A 34 13.72 10.16 -8.12
CA ALA A 34 12.43 10.78 -8.41
C ALA A 34 12.45 11.62 -9.69
N ASP A 35 13.58 12.25 -10.01
CA ASP A 35 13.77 13.04 -11.24
C ASP A 35 13.79 12.17 -12.51
N SER A 36 14.04 10.86 -12.38
CA SER A 36 13.94 9.91 -13.49
C SER A 36 12.50 9.57 -13.85
N VAL A 37 11.55 9.81 -12.93
CA VAL A 37 10.12 9.63 -13.16
C VAL A 37 9.60 10.88 -13.87
N ILE A 38 9.37 10.78 -15.17
CA ILE A 38 8.99 11.91 -16.02
C ILE A 38 7.56 12.33 -15.76
N THR A 39 6.63 11.33 -15.70
CA THR A 39 5.23 11.54 -15.35
C THR A 39 4.85 10.63 -14.21
N TRP A 40 3.93 11.07 -13.34
CA TRP A 40 3.45 10.27 -12.22
C TRP A 40 2.08 10.77 -11.76
N GLY A 41 1.10 9.88 -11.76
CA GLY A 41 -0.25 10.24 -11.37
C GLY A 41 -1.30 9.17 -11.69
N TYR A 42 -2.56 9.55 -11.70
CA TYR A 42 -3.67 8.73 -12.16
C TYR A 42 -4.79 9.61 -12.72
N ASP A 43 -5.65 9.02 -13.54
CA ASP A 43 -6.83 9.68 -14.13
C ASP A 43 -6.46 11.01 -14.82
N GLY A 44 -5.35 11.01 -15.58
CA GLY A 44 -4.86 12.21 -16.27
C GLY A 44 -4.31 13.31 -15.36
N ARG A 45 -4.24 13.08 -14.04
CA ARG A 45 -3.78 14.03 -13.03
C ARG A 45 -2.33 13.77 -12.67
N ASP A 46 -1.50 14.80 -12.81
CA ASP A 46 -0.11 14.74 -12.33
C ASP A 46 -0.03 15.11 -10.85
N PHE A 47 0.48 14.21 -10.04
CA PHE A 47 0.64 14.41 -8.60
C PHE A 47 1.57 15.58 -8.25
N ARG A 48 2.54 15.92 -9.10
CA ARG A 48 3.37 17.12 -8.91
C ARG A 48 2.54 18.38 -9.02
N THR A 49 1.63 18.43 -10.00
CA THR A 49 0.69 19.54 -10.15
C THR A 49 -0.18 19.70 -8.90
N ILE A 50 -0.72 18.61 -8.37
CA ILE A 50 -1.51 18.62 -7.12
C ILE A 50 -0.66 19.14 -5.95
N ALA A 51 0.56 18.65 -5.81
CA ALA A 51 1.45 19.06 -4.73
C ALA A 51 1.77 20.56 -4.78
N HIS A 52 2.16 21.07 -5.95
CA HIS A 52 2.49 22.49 -6.12
C HIS A 52 1.28 23.42 -6.04
N ALA A 53 0.09 22.96 -6.45
CA ALA A 53 -1.16 23.70 -6.24
C ALA A 53 -1.54 23.77 -4.76
N THR A 54 -1.15 22.77 -3.96
CA THR A 54 -1.37 22.73 -2.52
C THR A 54 -0.41 23.66 -1.78
N ASP A 55 0.88 23.56 -2.11
CA ASP A 55 1.94 24.42 -1.56
C ASP A 55 3.07 24.55 -2.59
N SER A 56 3.20 25.74 -3.17
CA SER A 56 4.21 26.02 -4.19
C SER A 56 5.66 25.98 -3.67
N THR A 57 5.85 26.00 -2.36
CA THR A 57 7.16 25.92 -1.70
C THR A 57 7.55 24.49 -1.34
N ALA A 58 6.63 23.53 -1.51
CA ALA A 58 6.89 22.14 -1.22
C ALA A 58 7.97 21.57 -2.17
N HIS A 59 8.81 20.71 -1.62
CA HIS A 59 9.85 20.02 -2.39
C HIS A 59 10.02 18.59 -1.89
N ALA A 60 10.44 17.72 -2.80
CA ALA A 60 10.65 16.32 -2.48
C ALA A 60 11.81 16.13 -1.49
N HIS A 61 11.55 15.40 -0.44
CA HIS A 61 12.59 14.86 0.45
C HIS A 61 12.68 13.35 0.20
N PRO A 62 13.45 12.91 -0.81
CA PRO A 62 13.51 11.50 -1.14
C PRO A 62 14.07 10.71 0.05
N THR A 63 13.43 9.60 0.35
CA THR A 63 13.93 8.66 1.35
C THR A 63 15.29 8.14 0.91
N ARG A 64 16.30 8.39 1.72
CA ARG A 64 17.66 7.89 1.50
C ARG A 64 18.08 7.00 2.65
N LEU A 65 18.68 5.89 2.31
CA LEU A 65 19.31 5.04 3.30
C LEU A 65 20.75 5.52 3.51
N THR A 66 21.05 5.99 4.71
CA THR A 66 22.37 6.37 5.13
C THR A 66 23.09 5.18 5.78
N ARG A 67 24.41 5.27 5.94
CA ARG A 67 25.17 4.28 6.71
C ARG A 67 24.70 4.19 8.16
N GLN A 68 24.29 5.31 8.75
CA GLN A 68 23.73 5.34 10.10
C GLN A 68 22.41 4.58 10.16
N ASN A 69 21.45 4.85 9.27
CA ASN A 69 20.17 4.11 9.22
C ASN A 69 20.40 2.61 9.05
N TRP A 70 21.36 2.22 8.20
CA TRP A 70 21.73 0.82 8.03
C TRP A 70 22.26 0.17 9.31
N ASN A 71 23.05 0.90 10.09
CA ASN A 71 23.56 0.41 11.36
C ASN A 71 22.46 0.34 12.44
N GLU A 72 21.47 1.22 12.36
CA GLU A 72 20.32 1.33 13.29
C GLU A 72 19.11 0.49 12.84
N ARG A 73 19.24 -0.37 11.83
CA ARG A 73 18.13 -1.13 11.24
C ARG A 73 17.32 -1.96 12.23
N GLU A 74 18.00 -2.57 13.22
CA GLU A 74 17.30 -3.35 14.25
C GLU A 74 16.42 -2.47 15.15
N SER A 75 16.92 -1.33 15.59
CA SER A 75 16.14 -0.39 16.39
C SER A 75 15.00 0.23 15.57
N THR A 76 15.21 0.49 14.28
CA THR A 76 14.16 0.95 13.38
C THR A 76 13.05 -0.09 13.22
N LEU A 77 13.41 -1.37 13.09
CA LEU A 77 12.43 -2.46 13.00
C LEU A 77 11.66 -2.63 14.31
N VAL A 78 12.34 -2.54 15.46
CA VAL A 78 11.70 -2.60 16.77
C VAL A 78 10.71 -1.45 16.93
N ALA A 79 11.10 -0.22 16.59
CA ALA A 79 10.23 0.94 16.63
C ALA A 79 9.01 0.78 15.71
N TRP A 80 9.21 0.35 14.46
CA TRP A 80 8.12 0.04 13.52
C TRP A 80 7.15 -0.97 14.10
N THR A 81 7.66 -2.09 14.60
CA THR A 81 6.83 -3.18 15.14
C THR A 81 6.07 -2.73 16.39
N SER A 82 6.66 -1.91 17.27
CA SER A 82 5.99 -1.40 18.46
C SER A 82 4.86 -0.41 18.15
N GLN A 83 4.98 0.33 17.04
CA GLN A 83 4.02 1.37 16.64
C GLN A 83 2.88 0.84 15.76
N GLN A 84 2.94 -0.41 15.29
CA GLN A 84 1.88 -0.97 14.42
C GLN A 84 0.47 -0.93 15.04
N SER A 85 0.37 -0.99 16.38
CA SER A 85 -0.92 -0.88 17.08
C SER A 85 -1.53 0.53 17.04
N GLU A 86 -0.75 1.54 16.69
CA GLU A 86 -1.20 2.92 16.54
C GLU A 86 -1.70 3.21 15.13
N HIS A 87 -1.39 2.34 14.17
CA HIS A 87 -1.79 2.52 12.77
C HIS A 87 -3.30 2.31 12.62
N ASN A 88 -3.98 3.30 12.13
CA ASN A 88 -5.37 3.14 11.69
C ASN A 88 -5.44 2.56 10.26
N VAL A 89 -6.65 2.24 9.84
CA VAL A 89 -6.91 1.61 8.54
C VAL A 89 -6.56 2.51 7.35
N LEU A 90 -6.42 3.81 7.55
CA LEU A 90 -6.04 4.78 6.50
C LEU A 90 -4.52 4.94 6.37
N GLY A 91 -3.74 4.38 7.28
CA GLY A 91 -2.28 4.53 7.28
C GLY A 91 -1.76 5.72 8.10
N GLY A 92 -2.60 6.32 8.93
CA GLY A 92 -2.24 7.33 9.92
C GLY A 92 -2.46 6.83 11.35
N ALA A 93 -2.43 7.73 12.35
CA ALA A 93 -2.75 7.47 13.74
C ALA A 93 -4.01 8.21 14.19
N GLY A 94 -4.66 7.68 15.24
CA GLY A 94 -5.85 8.32 15.81
C GLY A 94 -7.12 8.15 14.97
N ALA A 95 -8.11 8.98 15.25
CA ALA A 95 -9.36 8.95 14.49
C ALA A 95 -9.16 9.51 13.07
N PRO A 96 -9.91 9.01 12.08
CA PRO A 96 -9.75 9.42 10.68
C PRO A 96 -9.85 10.92 10.41
N GLN A 97 -10.54 11.67 11.25
CA GLN A 97 -10.72 13.13 11.13
C GLN A 97 -9.65 13.95 11.87
N GLU A 98 -8.73 13.30 12.58
CA GLU A 98 -7.75 14.04 13.37
C GLU A 98 -6.63 14.62 12.50
N PRO A 99 -6.21 15.87 12.78
CA PRO A 99 -5.13 16.52 12.05
C PRO A 99 -3.77 15.80 12.17
N SER A 100 -3.57 15.02 13.22
CA SER A 100 -2.34 14.24 13.45
C SER A 100 -2.07 13.14 12.43
N GLN A 101 -3.06 12.76 11.62
CA GLN A 101 -2.93 11.66 10.67
C GLN A 101 -1.86 11.90 9.61
N ALA A 102 -1.82 13.08 8.99
CA ALA A 102 -0.84 13.37 7.94
C ALA A 102 0.59 13.32 8.47
N LEU A 103 0.82 13.85 9.69
CA LEU A 103 2.14 13.84 10.32
C LEU A 103 2.59 12.42 10.67
N SER A 104 1.71 11.62 11.27
CA SER A 104 2.02 10.23 11.62
C SER A 104 2.21 9.36 10.38
N ALA A 105 1.36 9.53 9.36
CA ALA A 105 1.50 8.84 8.07
C ALA A 105 2.85 9.17 7.41
N ALA A 106 3.29 10.43 7.46
CA ALA A 106 4.58 10.87 6.95
C ALA A 106 5.75 10.17 7.64
N LYS A 107 5.74 10.18 8.97
CA LYS A 107 6.78 9.56 9.79
C LYS A 107 6.89 8.07 9.49
N TRP A 108 5.76 7.38 9.49
CA TRP A 108 5.74 5.93 9.29
C TRP A 108 5.99 5.52 7.85
N LEU A 109 5.53 6.31 6.87
CA LEU A 109 5.85 6.08 5.47
C LEU A 109 7.35 6.15 5.23
N ASN A 110 8.03 7.15 5.81
CA ASN A 110 9.49 7.24 5.70
C ASN A 110 10.19 6.04 6.38
N GLN A 111 9.70 5.59 7.53
CA GLN A 111 10.23 4.43 8.24
C GLN A 111 10.00 3.13 7.45
N ALA A 112 8.80 2.91 6.93
CA ALA A 112 8.48 1.78 6.05
C ALA A 112 9.36 1.78 4.80
N ALA A 113 9.52 2.94 4.16
CA ALA A 113 10.36 3.09 2.98
C ALA A 113 11.83 2.76 3.25
N GLN A 114 12.36 3.09 4.42
CA GLN A 114 13.73 2.71 4.81
C GLN A 114 13.85 1.20 5.07
N LEU A 115 12.91 0.61 5.81
CA LEU A 115 12.89 -0.82 6.10
C LEU A 115 12.73 -1.64 4.81
N TYR A 116 11.92 -1.15 3.87
CA TYR A 116 11.82 -1.75 2.54
C TYR A 116 13.19 -1.86 1.84
N LEU A 117 13.96 -0.79 1.82
CA LEU A 117 15.29 -0.83 1.20
C LEU A 117 16.23 -1.83 1.88
N MET A 118 16.03 -2.12 3.16
CA MET A 118 16.88 -3.02 3.93
C MET A 118 16.47 -4.50 3.83
N GLN A 119 15.18 -4.77 3.61
CA GLN A 119 14.62 -6.13 3.62
C GLN A 119 14.03 -6.56 2.28
N GLY A 120 13.58 -5.61 1.46
CA GLY A 120 12.90 -5.89 0.19
C GLY A 120 11.50 -6.47 0.36
N ASP A 121 10.88 -6.31 1.53
CA ASP A 121 9.59 -6.87 1.87
C ASP A 121 8.46 -5.97 1.39
N ALA A 122 7.55 -6.53 0.59
CA ALA A 122 6.43 -5.81 -0.02
C ALA A 122 5.43 -5.27 1.01
N SER A 123 5.38 -5.81 2.23
CA SER A 123 4.47 -5.34 3.29
C SER A 123 4.69 -3.87 3.65
N TYR A 124 5.93 -3.38 3.55
CA TYR A 124 6.22 -1.96 3.73
C TYR A 124 5.64 -1.10 2.60
N MET A 125 5.59 -1.64 1.39
CA MET A 125 5.00 -0.94 0.24
C MET A 125 3.47 -1.02 0.25
N ASP A 126 2.86 -2.03 0.85
CA ASP A 126 1.42 -2.06 1.14
C ASP A 126 1.03 -0.92 2.10
N TYR A 127 1.87 -0.69 3.13
CA TYR A 127 1.68 0.45 3.99
C TYR A 127 1.83 1.78 3.24
N ALA A 128 2.86 1.91 2.40
CA ALA A 128 3.10 3.12 1.62
C ALA A 128 1.94 3.42 0.66
N GLU A 129 1.41 2.40 -0.02
CA GLU A 129 0.23 2.52 -0.89
C GLU A 129 -1.00 2.98 -0.11
N ARG A 130 -1.27 2.34 1.04
CA ARG A 130 -2.39 2.69 1.92
C ARG A 130 -2.29 4.13 2.42
N ALA A 131 -1.13 4.53 2.94
CA ALA A 131 -0.89 5.88 3.41
C ALA A 131 -1.03 6.92 2.29
N LEU A 132 -0.48 6.63 1.10
CA LEU A 132 -0.57 7.51 -0.05
C LEU A 132 -2.03 7.76 -0.45
N PHE A 133 -2.78 6.70 -0.73
CA PHE A 133 -4.14 6.84 -1.27
C PHE A 133 -5.16 7.27 -0.22
N ASN A 134 -4.97 6.94 1.06
CA ASN A 134 -6.01 7.15 2.08
C ASN A 134 -5.66 8.20 3.12
N ALA A 135 -4.40 8.41 3.48
CA ALA A 135 -4.02 9.47 4.41
C ALA A 135 -3.56 10.74 3.70
N VAL A 136 -2.75 10.63 2.63
CA VAL A 136 -2.21 11.79 1.91
C VAL A 136 -3.19 12.31 0.88
N MET A 137 -3.69 11.44 -0.01
CA MET A 137 -4.58 11.84 -1.12
C MET A 137 -6.03 12.08 -0.71
N ARG A 138 -6.43 11.62 0.49
CA ARG A 138 -7.77 11.84 1.02
C ARG A 138 -8.18 13.30 1.07
N THR A 139 -7.20 14.18 1.29
CA THR A 139 -7.42 15.60 1.44
C THR A 139 -7.41 16.38 0.12
N ALA A 140 -7.33 15.69 -1.04
CA ALA A 140 -7.43 16.33 -2.33
C ALA A 140 -8.89 16.68 -2.65
N ASN A 141 -9.17 17.96 -2.92
CA ASN A 141 -10.47 18.45 -3.32
C ASN A 141 -10.62 18.53 -4.85
N ASP A 142 -11.79 18.97 -5.32
CA ASP A 142 -12.11 19.16 -6.75
C ASP A 142 -11.19 20.14 -7.46
N THR A 143 -10.56 21.06 -6.72
CA THR A 143 -9.59 22.02 -7.26
C THR A 143 -8.18 21.46 -7.31
N LEU A 144 -8.01 20.16 -7.04
CA LEU A 144 -6.71 19.48 -6.97
C LEU A 144 -5.77 20.08 -5.91
N GLN A 145 -6.32 20.54 -4.81
CA GLN A 145 -5.57 21.00 -3.65
C GLN A 145 -5.81 20.05 -2.47
N LEU A 146 -4.77 19.75 -1.73
CA LEU A 146 -4.90 19.01 -0.47
C LEU A 146 -5.50 19.90 0.60
N GLN A 147 -6.59 19.46 1.23
CA GLN A 147 -7.33 20.26 2.23
C GLN A 147 -7.13 19.74 3.66
N GLY A 148 -7.40 20.64 4.60
CA GLY A 148 -7.80 20.30 5.97
C GLY A 148 -6.74 19.73 6.88
N THR A 149 -5.47 19.73 6.52
CA THR A 149 -4.40 19.22 7.37
C THR A 149 -3.54 20.32 7.97
N LEU A 150 -2.98 20.03 9.11
CA LEU A 150 -2.07 20.88 9.86
C LEU A 150 -0.88 21.38 9.04
N ASP A 151 -0.48 20.63 8.03
CA ASP A 151 0.73 20.93 7.28
C ASP A 151 0.55 20.56 5.81
N LYS A 152 0.01 21.51 5.04
CA LYS A 152 -0.12 21.41 3.59
C LYS A 152 1.24 21.18 2.93
N TRP A 153 2.27 21.82 3.45
CA TRP A 153 3.64 21.67 2.96
C TRP A 153 4.12 20.22 3.14
N LEU A 154 3.84 19.60 4.31
CA LEU A 154 4.23 18.22 4.58
C LEU A 154 3.50 17.26 3.63
N ALA A 155 2.19 17.40 3.47
CA ALA A 155 1.40 16.57 2.56
C ALA A 155 1.87 16.70 1.11
N ALA A 156 2.10 17.93 0.64
CA ALA A 156 2.62 18.22 -0.68
C ALA A 156 4.05 17.66 -0.87
N SER A 157 4.92 17.83 0.13
CA SER A 157 6.30 17.31 0.09
C SER A 157 6.34 15.78 0.08
N LEU A 158 5.45 15.11 0.80
CA LEU A 158 5.28 13.66 0.73
C LEU A 158 4.84 13.20 -0.65
N LEU A 159 3.85 13.88 -1.21
CA LEU A 159 3.37 13.58 -2.55
C LEU A 159 4.47 13.73 -3.59
N LEU A 160 5.35 14.72 -3.45
CA LEU A 160 6.52 14.91 -4.31
C LEU A 160 7.63 13.87 -4.06
N ALA A 161 7.71 13.27 -2.88
CA ALA A 161 8.72 12.26 -2.55
C ALA A 161 8.36 10.85 -3.04
N THR A 162 7.07 10.53 -3.12
CA THR A 162 6.58 9.19 -3.46
C THR A 162 6.95 8.68 -4.87
N PRO A 163 7.17 9.52 -5.91
CA PRO A 163 7.69 9.02 -7.20
C PRO A 163 8.97 8.19 -7.06
N GLY A 164 9.86 8.55 -6.13
CA GLY A 164 11.05 7.77 -5.85
C GLY A 164 10.77 6.35 -5.34
N MET A 165 9.58 6.10 -4.77
CA MET A 165 9.20 4.79 -4.23
C MET A 165 8.51 3.88 -5.24
N VAL A 166 8.09 4.41 -6.40
CA VAL A 166 7.41 3.62 -7.46
C VAL A 166 8.26 2.44 -7.89
N TYR A 167 9.55 2.67 -8.01
CA TYR A 167 10.51 1.63 -8.40
C TYR A 167 11.70 1.57 -7.47
N ALA A 168 12.23 0.36 -7.32
CA ALA A 168 13.53 0.14 -6.70
C ALA A 168 14.39 -0.80 -7.54
N THR A 169 15.70 -0.77 -7.33
CA THR A 169 16.65 -1.63 -8.03
C THR A 169 17.53 -2.37 -7.03
N SER A 170 17.98 -3.55 -7.41
CA SER A 170 19.03 -4.23 -6.67
C SER A 170 20.36 -3.45 -6.76
N HIS A 171 21.22 -3.65 -5.78
CA HIS A 171 22.52 -2.97 -5.73
C HIS A 171 23.40 -3.24 -6.96
N ASP A 172 23.29 -4.42 -7.56
CA ASP A 172 24.02 -4.86 -8.74
C ASP A 172 23.29 -4.54 -10.06
N GLU A 173 22.17 -3.80 -9.99
CA GLU A 173 21.36 -3.36 -11.13
C GLU A 173 20.81 -4.51 -11.99
N LYS A 174 20.71 -5.73 -11.43
CA LYS A 174 20.16 -6.90 -12.13
C LYS A 174 18.67 -7.08 -11.92
N ALA A 175 18.06 -6.33 -11.00
CA ALA A 175 16.67 -6.43 -10.67
C ALA A 175 16.00 -5.05 -10.63
N LEU A 176 14.78 -4.98 -11.14
CA LEU A 176 13.86 -3.85 -11.05
C LEU A 176 12.62 -4.30 -10.28
N TYR A 177 12.26 -3.57 -9.24
CA TYR A 177 11.08 -3.80 -8.41
C TYR A 177 10.02 -2.74 -8.75
N VAL A 178 8.82 -3.18 -9.07
CA VAL A 178 7.63 -2.33 -9.24
C VAL A 178 6.85 -2.37 -7.93
N ASN A 179 6.82 -1.26 -7.22
CA ASN A 179 6.28 -1.17 -5.87
C ASN A 179 4.89 -0.54 -5.80
N LEU A 180 4.66 0.51 -6.58
CA LEU A 180 3.39 1.24 -6.61
C LEU A 180 2.84 1.24 -8.03
N TYR A 181 1.55 0.99 -8.16
CA TYR A 181 0.86 0.96 -9.45
C TYR A 181 0.14 2.28 -9.67
N THR A 182 0.79 3.15 -10.46
CA THR A 182 0.28 4.46 -10.88
C THR A 182 0.75 4.74 -12.30
N ASN A 183 0.12 5.65 -13.01
CA ASN A 183 0.68 6.09 -14.29
C ASN A 183 2.07 6.69 -14.06
N ALA A 184 3.07 6.13 -14.72
CA ALA A 184 4.44 6.63 -14.61
C ALA A 184 5.24 6.32 -15.87
N THR A 185 5.92 7.34 -16.41
CA THR A 185 6.96 7.18 -17.43
C THR A 185 8.31 7.48 -16.80
N THR A 186 9.23 6.54 -16.86
CA THR A 186 10.49 6.62 -16.12
C THR A 186 11.68 6.32 -17.03
N ALA A 187 12.65 7.23 -17.08
CA ALA A 187 13.92 7.02 -17.76
C ALA A 187 14.91 6.34 -16.80
N LEU A 188 15.29 5.11 -17.10
CA LEU A 188 16.16 4.28 -16.28
C LEU A 188 17.49 4.03 -16.97
N THR A 189 18.55 3.89 -16.16
CA THR A 189 19.83 3.36 -16.62
C THR A 189 20.23 2.22 -15.69
N LEU A 190 20.20 1.00 -16.20
CA LEU A 190 20.60 -0.20 -15.45
C LEU A 190 21.64 -0.97 -16.27
N ARG A 191 22.70 -1.41 -15.60
CA ARG A 191 23.81 -2.12 -16.23
C ARG A 191 24.40 -1.40 -17.43
N GLY A 192 24.47 -0.06 -17.35
CA GLY A 192 25.00 0.80 -18.43
C GLY A 192 24.05 0.96 -19.62
N LYS A 193 22.84 0.36 -19.61
CA LYS A 193 21.85 0.51 -20.67
C LYS A 193 20.75 1.47 -20.22
N ARG A 194 20.55 2.54 -21.02
CA ARG A 194 19.45 3.48 -20.83
C ARG A 194 18.21 2.99 -21.58
N PHE A 195 17.05 3.06 -20.94
CA PHE A 195 15.75 2.71 -21.50
C PHE A 195 14.64 3.54 -20.83
N VAL A 196 13.46 3.52 -21.43
CA VAL A 196 12.24 4.05 -20.81
C VAL A 196 11.38 2.88 -20.36
N PHE A 197 10.84 3.01 -19.15
CA PHE A 197 9.90 2.06 -18.58
C PHE A 197 8.59 2.79 -18.31
N ASP A 198 7.57 2.43 -19.07
CA ASP A 198 6.24 3.00 -18.95
C ASP A 198 5.36 2.10 -18.10
N GLN A 199 4.62 2.70 -17.18
CA GLN A 199 3.53 2.09 -16.44
C GLN A 199 2.25 2.84 -16.77
N ILE A 200 1.30 2.15 -17.41
CA ILE A 200 0.04 2.70 -17.90
C ILE A 200 -1.08 1.98 -17.15
N THR A 201 -1.90 2.71 -16.41
CA THR A 201 -2.96 2.16 -15.60
C THR A 201 -4.00 3.20 -15.23
N ASN A 202 -5.21 2.74 -14.94
CA ASN A 202 -6.26 3.55 -14.29
C ASN A 202 -6.39 3.22 -12.79
N MET A 203 -5.40 2.54 -12.19
CA MET A 203 -5.41 2.33 -10.75
C MET A 203 -5.57 3.67 -10.02
N PRO A 204 -6.38 3.76 -9.00
CA PRO A 204 -7.07 2.69 -8.25
C PRO A 204 -8.48 2.35 -8.72
N TYR A 205 -8.94 2.79 -9.88
CA TYR A 205 -10.33 2.63 -10.37
C TYR A 205 -10.52 1.38 -11.22
N ASP A 206 -9.48 0.96 -11.90
CA ASP A 206 -9.42 -0.21 -12.78
C ASP A 206 -8.15 -0.98 -12.44
N GLY A 207 -8.24 -2.31 -12.38
CA GLY A 207 -7.15 -3.20 -12.00
C GLY A 207 -6.09 -3.43 -13.07
N GLY A 208 -6.33 -2.99 -14.31
CA GLY A 208 -5.42 -3.19 -15.43
C GLY A 208 -4.14 -2.36 -15.29
N VAL A 209 -2.98 -3.02 -15.38
CA VAL A 209 -1.66 -2.38 -15.35
C VAL A 209 -0.82 -2.90 -16.51
N LYS A 210 -0.42 -2.02 -17.38
CA LYS A 210 0.48 -2.30 -18.50
C LYS A 210 1.87 -1.72 -18.23
N LEU A 211 2.89 -2.58 -18.27
CA LEU A 211 4.29 -2.19 -18.13
C LEU A 211 4.98 -2.43 -19.46
N ARG A 212 5.75 -1.45 -19.94
CA ARG A 212 6.40 -1.55 -21.24
C ARG A 212 7.83 -1.03 -21.19
N PHE A 213 8.72 -1.78 -21.82
CA PHE A 213 10.10 -1.38 -22.04
C PHE A 213 10.24 -0.70 -23.41
N SER A 214 10.92 0.44 -23.47
CA SER A 214 11.11 1.17 -24.73
C SER A 214 12.44 1.95 -24.79
N ASN A 215 12.75 2.50 -25.95
CA ASN A 215 13.88 3.39 -26.21
C ASN A 215 15.28 2.78 -25.94
N PHE A 216 15.48 1.50 -26.28
CA PHE A 216 16.80 0.87 -26.29
C PHE A 216 16.93 -0.15 -27.42
N LYS A 217 18.15 -0.61 -27.69
CA LYS A 217 18.46 -1.64 -28.70
C LYS A 217 19.06 -2.88 -28.07
N GLY A 218 18.82 -4.03 -28.68
CA GLY A 218 19.30 -5.34 -28.22
C GLY A 218 18.63 -5.78 -26.93
N GLU A 219 19.29 -6.67 -26.20
CA GLU A 219 18.76 -7.33 -25.01
C GLU A 219 19.11 -6.61 -23.71
N LEU A 220 18.20 -6.62 -22.75
CA LEU A 220 18.40 -6.18 -21.37
C LEU A 220 18.13 -7.38 -20.42
N PRO A 221 19.16 -8.14 -20.00
CA PRO A 221 18.98 -9.20 -19.00
C PRO A 221 18.64 -8.57 -17.65
N LEU A 222 17.40 -8.75 -17.19
CA LEU A 222 16.89 -8.13 -15.97
C LEU A 222 15.81 -9.01 -15.33
N LYS A 223 15.87 -9.13 -14.00
CA LYS A 223 14.76 -9.64 -13.20
C LYS A 223 13.77 -8.52 -12.93
N LEU A 224 12.51 -8.76 -13.25
CA LEU A 224 11.40 -7.85 -12.93
C LEU A 224 10.65 -8.45 -11.74
N TYR A 225 10.55 -7.69 -10.65
CA TYR A 225 9.78 -8.04 -9.47
C TYR A 225 8.52 -7.20 -9.42
N LEU A 226 7.36 -7.84 -9.46
CA LEU A 226 6.04 -7.21 -9.45
C LEU A 226 5.41 -7.42 -8.09
N ARG A 227 5.19 -6.35 -7.34
CA ARG A 227 4.54 -6.44 -6.03
C ARG A 227 3.11 -6.99 -6.18
N MET A 228 2.79 -7.98 -5.37
CA MET A 228 1.42 -8.40 -5.20
C MET A 228 0.85 -7.73 -3.96
N PRO A 229 -0.07 -6.76 -4.11
CA PRO A 229 -0.67 -6.09 -2.97
C PRO A 229 -1.37 -7.06 -2.03
N SER A 230 -1.32 -6.80 -0.72
CA SER A 230 -1.93 -7.70 0.28
C SER A 230 -3.45 -7.85 0.13
N TRP A 231 -4.14 -6.82 -0.39
CA TRP A 231 -5.58 -6.86 -0.65
C TRP A 231 -5.98 -7.80 -1.81
N THR A 232 -5.04 -8.32 -2.60
CA THR A 232 -5.32 -9.34 -3.63
C THR A 232 -5.55 -10.74 -3.03
N GLY A 233 -5.28 -10.94 -1.74
CA GLY A 233 -5.43 -12.23 -1.07
C GLY A 233 -4.34 -13.25 -1.37
N LEU A 234 -3.37 -12.95 -2.24
CA LEU A 234 -2.23 -13.83 -2.55
C LEU A 234 -1.19 -13.92 -1.43
N ARG A 235 -1.32 -13.08 -0.41
CA ARG A 235 -0.37 -12.97 0.69
C ARG A 235 -1.09 -13.03 2.03
N SER A 236 -0.46 -13.66 3.02
CA SER A 236 -0.99 -13.85 4.37
C SER A 236 -0.32 -12.97 5.44
N ASP A 237 0.61 -12.11 5.05
CA ASP A 237 1.42 -11.27 5.96
C ASP A 237 0.79 -9.90 6.26
N SER A 238 -0.42 -9.65 5.75
CA SER A 238 -1.17 -8.42 6.04
C SER A 238 -1.58 -8.34 7.52
N PRO A 239 -1.53 -7.15 8.16
CA PRO A 239 -2.12 -6.91 9.46
C PRO A 239 -3.66 -6.92 9.43
N TYR A 240 -4.26 -7.07 8.27
CA TYR A 240 -5.70 -7.11 8.04
C TYR A 240 -6.11 -8.42 7.38
N VAL A 241 -7.31 -8.88 7.73
CA VAL A 241 -8.02 -9.95 7.01
C VAL A 241 -9.02 -9.30 6.07
N TYR A 242 -8.95 -9.68 4.80
CA TYR A 242 -9.88 -9.22 3.78
C TYR A 242 -10.97 -10.29 3.62
N VAL A 243 -12.23 -9.89 3.82
CA VAL A 243 -13.39 -10.79 3.79
C VAL A 243 -14.38 -10.28 2.76
N GLY A 244 -15.00 -11.22 2.04
CA GLY A 244 -15.97 -10.91 0.99
C GLY A 244 -15.30 -10.75 -0.38
N GLY A 245 -16.13 -10.58 -1.39
CA GLY A 245 -15.74 -10.68 -2.78
C GLY A 245 -15.63 -12.14 -3.26
N GLU A 246 -15.49 -12.31 -4.56
CA GLU A 246 -15.19 -13.61 -5.18
C GLU A 246 -13.71 -13.93 -4.98
N SER A 247 -13.37 -15.22 -4.95
CA SER A 247 -11.97 -15.66 -4.88
C SER A 247 -11.29 -15.50 -6.27
N LEU A 248 -11.27 -14.27 -6.76
CA LEU A 248 -10.60 -13.93 -8.00
C LEU A 248 -9.11 -13.73 -7.73
N GLN A 249 -8.29 -14.27 -8.63
CA GLN A 249 -6.83 -14.10 -8.57
C GLN A 249 -6.40 -13.08 -9.62
N PRO A 250 -5.35 -12.29 -9.37
CA PRO A 250 -4.72 -11.50 -10.41
C PRO A 250 -4.25 -12.38 -11.56
N THR A 251 -4.35 -11.87 -12.77
CA THR A 251 -3.76 -12.51 -13.96
C THR A 251 -2.56 -11.73 -14.44
N LEU A 252 -1.58 -12.42 -14.98
CA LEU A 252 -0.32 -11.84 -15.46
C LEU A 252 0.01 -12.38 -16.85
N TYR A 253 0.33 -11.47 -17.76
CA TYR A 253 0.73 -11.79 -19.13
C TYR A 253 2.06 -11.15 -19.46
N VAL A 254 2.93 -11.87 -20.17
CA VAL A 254 4.16 -11.36 -20.75
C VAL A 254 4.11 -11.51 -22.25
N ASN A 255 4.10 -10.41 -22.99
CA ASN A 255 3.92 -10.40 -24.44
C ASN A 255 2.70 -11.21 -24.91
N GLY A 256 1.58 -11.11 -24.18
CA GLY A 256 0.34 -11.81 -24.45
C GLY A 256 0.30 -13.27 -24.01
N HIS A 257 1.38 -13.81 -23.45
CA HIS A 257 1.41 -15.16 -22.88
C HIS A 257 1.15 -15.12 -21.38
N GLU A 258 0.17 -15.89 -20.93
CA GLU A 258 -0.18 -15.96 -19.50
C GLU A 258 0.94 -16.64 -18.70
N VAL A 259 1.16 -16.10 -17.50
CA VAL A 259 2.08 -16.67 -16.50
C VAL A 259 1.25 -17.42 -15.47
N ASP A 260 1.14 -18.73 -15.64
CA ASP A 260 0.39 -19.64 -14.76
C ASP A 260 1.26 -20.85 -14.38
N PRO A 261 1.37 -21.23 -13.11
CA PRO A 261 0.78 -20.58 -11.93
C PRO A 261 1.47 -19.27 -11.52
N LEU A 262 0.68 -18.33 -11.01
CA LEU A 262 1.21 -17.09 -10.46
C LEU A 262 1.82 -17.34 -9.08
N THR A 263 3.14 -17.36 -9.01
CA THR A 263 3.86 -17.68 -7.78
C THR A 263 4.42 -16.41 -7.14
N VAL A 264 4.00 -16.15 -5.91
CA VAL A 264 4.48 -15.02 -5.09
C VAL A 264 5.61 -15.53 -4.18
N ASN A 265 6.76 -14.86 -4.22
CA ASN A 265 7.88 -15.21 -3.36
C ASN A 265 7.65 -14.76 -1.90
N SER A 266 8.54 -15.15 -0.99
CA SER A 266 8.45 -14.82 0.43
C SER A 266 8.54 -13.32 0.75
N GLN A 267 8.97 -12.50 -0.19
CA GLN A 267 9.02 -11.04 -0.08
C GLN A 267 7.77 -10.34 -0.65
N GLY A 268 6.81 -11.09 -1.20
CA GLY A 268 5.56 -10.57 -1.73
C GLY A 268 5.59 -10.12 -3.18
N TYR A 269 6.50 -10.66 -3.98
CA TYR A 269 6.66 -10.34 -5.40
C TYR A 269 6.49 -11.56 -6.30
N VAL A 270 5.96 -11.34 -7.49
CA VAL A 270 6.15 -12.25 -8.62
C VAL A 270 7.44 -11.88 -9.33
N GLU A 271 8.30 -12.88 -9.57
CA GLU A 271 9.59 -12.70 -10.23
C GLU A 271 9.51 -13.16 -11.67
N ILE A 272 9.95 -12.32 -12.61
CA ILE A 272 10.08 -12.63 -14.03
C ILE A 272 11.53 -12.41 -14.45
N GLU A 273 12.28 -13.47 -14.72
CA GLU A 273 13.66 -13.38 -15.19
C GLU A 273 13.71 -13.64 -16.70
N ARG A 274 14.15 -12.66 -17.46
CA ARG A 274 14.34 -12.81 -18.90
C ARG A 274 15.29 -11.76 -19.48
N LYS A 275 15.59 -11.90 -20.78
CA LYS A 275 16.21 -10.89 -21.59
C LYS A 275 15.10 -10.03 -22.24
N TRP A 276 14.95 -8.81 -21.78
CA TRP A 276 13.95 -7.89 -22.28
C TRP A 276 14.41 -7.21 -23.55
N HIS A 277 13.47 -6.93 -24.46
CA HIS A 277 13.65 -6.16 -25.68
C HIS A 277 12.81 -4.90 -25.65
N ALA A 278 13.13 -3.93 -26.50
CA ALA A 278 12.24 -2.78 -26.70
C ALA A 278 10.88 -3.27 -27.21
N MET A 279 9.82 -2.70 -26.66
CA MET A 279 8.41 -3.04 -26.86
C MET A 279 7.94 -4.33 -26.17
N ASP A 280 8.79 -5.02 -25.40
CA ASP A 280 8.29 -6.06 -24.51
C ASP A 280 7.32 -5.45 -23.50
N GLU A 281 6.23 -6.19 -23.26
CA GLU A 281 5.11 -5.75 -22.45
C GLU A 281 4.77 -6.78 -21.37
N VAL A 282 4.44 -6.27 -20.18
CA VAL A 282 3.83 -7.05 -19.10
C VAL A 282 2.47 -6.45 -18.81
N TYR A 283 1.44 -7.27 -18.75
CA TYR A 283 0.09 -6.86 -18.37
C TYR A 283 -0.34 -7.61 -17.12
N ILE A 284 -0.78 -6.87 -16.12
CA ILE A 284 -1.36 -7.42 -14.89
C ILE A 284 -2.80 -6.93 -14.81
N ASP A 285 -3.71 -7.82 -14.47
CA ASP A 285 -5.09 -7.47 -14.13
C ASP A 285 -5.36 -7.85 -12.68
N PHE A 286 -5.55 -6.83 -11.84
CA PHE A 286 -5.93 -6.99 -10.45
C PHE A 286 -7.45 -6.97 -10.33
N PRO A 287 -8.10 -8.04 -9.80
CA PRO A 287 -9.54 -8.05 -9.64
C PRO A 287 -9.95 -7.09 -8.52
N LEU A 288 -10.34 -5.88 -8.89
CA LEU A 288 -10.85 -4.89 -7.92
C LEU A 288 -12.27 -5.27 -7.50
N GLN A 289 -12.45 -5.46 -6.19
CA GLN A 289 -13.74 -5.81 -5.61
C GLN A 289 -13.86 -5.20 -4.21
N VAL A 290 -15.10 -5.03 -3.74
CA VAL A 290 -15.36 -4.55 -2.40
C VAL A 290 -15.07 -5.65 -1.41
N GLN A 291 -14.22 -5.35 -0.44
CA GLN A 291 -13.83 -6.25 0.65
C GLN A 291 -14.10 -5.58 1.99
N THR A 292 -14.53 -6.37 2.97
CA THR A 292 -14.53 -5.95 4.37
C THR A 292 -13.13 -6.20 4.95
N ILE A 293 -12.56 -5.19 5.57
CA ILE A 293 -11.28 -5.27 6.26
C ILE A 293 -11.54 -5.49 7.74
N LEU A 294 -10.99 -6.56 8.27
CA LEU A 294 -11.00 -6.86 9.69
C LEU A 294 -9.57 -6.89 10.24
N PRO A 295 -9.34 -6.52 11.50
CA PRO A 295 -8.05 -6.72 12.14
C PRO A 295 -7.71 -8.21 12.17
N ALA A 296 -6.49 -8.56 11.81
CA ALA A 296 -6.08 -9.95 11.86
C ALA A 296 -5.86 -10.40 13.31
N THR A 297 -6.17 -11.68 13.59
CA THR A 297 -6.24 -12.25 14.97
C THR A 297 -4.99 -13.02 15.38
N THR A 298 -3.91 -12.99 14.63
CA THR A 298 -2.68 -13.72 14.97
C THR A 298 -1.99 -13.13 16.21
N PRO A 299 -1.16 -13.91 16.94
CA PRO A 299 -0.46 -13.44 18.13
C PRO A 299 0.39 -12.17 17.91
N THR A 300 0.98 -12.01 16.75
CA THR A 300 1.71 -10.81 16.36
C THR A 300 0.77 -9.60 16.16
N GLN A 301 -0.50 -9.88 15.94
CA GLN A 301 -1.57 -8.93 15.65
C GLN A 301 -2.53 -8.73 16.83
N GLN A 302 -2.29 -9.38 17.98
CA GLN A 302 -3.02 -9.10 19.24
C GLN A 302 -2.93 -7.63 19.64
N ARG A 303 -1.96 -6.89 19.08
CA ARG A 303 -1.84 -5.44 19.22
C ARG A 303 -3.01 -4.67 18.62
N LEU A 304 -3.71 -5.25 17.65
CA LEU A 304 -4.95 -4.70 17.09
C LEU A 304 -6.20 -5.14 17.89
N ALA A 305 -6.02 -5.77 19.06
CA ALA A 305 -7.12 -6.22 19.92
C ALA A 305 -8.19 -5.14 20.20
N PRO A 306 -7.83 -3.85 20.39
CA PRO A 306 -8.82 -2.79 20.56
C PRO A 306 -9.73 -2.58 19.34
N LEU A 307 -9.32 -3.06 18.16
CA LEU A 307 -10.06 -2.91 16.90
C LEU A 307 -10.85 -4.16 16.49
N ARG A 308 -10.93 -5.19 17.34
CA ARG A 308 -11.60 -6.46 17.02
C ARG A 308 -13.06 -6.30 16.61
N ASP A 309 -13.74 -5.30 17.17
CA ASP A 309 -15.14 -5.01 16.89
C ASP A 309 -15.32 -3.94 15.81
N HIS A 310 -14.25 -3.60 15.09
CA HIS A 310 -14.25 -2.61 14.03
C HIS A 310 -14.06 -3.28 12.68
N ALA A 311 -14.77 -2.77 11.70
CA ALA A 311 -14.61 -3.15 10.29
C ALA A 311 -14.52 -1.88 9.43
N ALA A 312 -13.78 -1.98 8.33
CA ALA A 312 -13.76 -0.97 7.28
C ALA A 312 -14.02 -1.64 5.94
N PHE A 313 -14.36 -0.85 4.93
CA PHE A 313 -14.54 -1.34 3.57
C PHE A 313 -13.39 -0.85 2.69
N GLN A 314 -12.99 -1.68 1.74
CA GLN A 314 -11.91 -1.39 0.81
C GLN A 314 -12.29 -1.83 -0.60
N PHE A 315 -11.88 -1.04 -1.60
CA PHE A 315 -11.96 -1.39 -3.01
C PHE A 315 -10.57 -1.17 -3.62
N GLY A 316 -9.86 -2.26 -3.95
CA GLY A 316 -8.44 -2.17 -4.28
C GLY A 316 -7.65 -1.47 -3.17
N PRO A 317 -6.84 -0.44 -3.46
CA PRO A 317 -6.08 0.30 -2.45
C PRO A 317 -6.91 1.33 -1.66
N LEU A 318 -8.16 1.61 -2.08
CA LEU A 318 -8.99 2.66 -1.49
C LEU A 318 -9.79 2.15 -0.29
N VAL A 319 -9.69 2.83 0.84
CA VAL A 319 -10.49 2.57 2.05
C VAL A 319 -11.68 3.53 2.08
N TYR A 320 -12.84 3.02 2.41
CA TYR A 320 -14.11 3.74 2.42
C TYR A 320 -14.59 4.01 3.84
N LEU A 321 -15.05 5.22 4.07
CA LEU A 321 -15.67 5.66 5.31
C LEU A 321 -17.15 5.96 5.07
N PRO A 322 -18.03 5.75 6.08
CA PRO A 322 -19.42 6.12 5.94
C PRO A 322 -19.59 7.65 5.87
N GLN A 323 -20.49 8.11 5.01
CA GLN A 323 -20.81 9.51 4.88
C GLN A 323 -21.81 9.96 5.96
N GLY A 324 -21.65 11.16 6.51
CA GLY A 324 -22.54 11.81 7.44
C GLY A 324 -22.15 11.62 8.91
N ASN A 325 -23.03 12.08 9.81
CA ASN A 325 -22.78 11.97 11.24
C ASN A 325 -23.03 10.53 11.73
N THR A 326 -21.95 9.78 11.81
CA THR A 326 -21.93 8.38 12.22
C THR A 326 -21.54 8.22 13.70
N GLN A 327 -21.88 9.19 14.56
CA GLN A 327 -21.67 9.03 16.00
C GLN A 327 -22.49 7.85 16.51
N GLY A 328 -21.81 6.80 16.93
CA GLY A 328 -22.42 5.60 17.51
C GLY A 328 -21.72 4.31 17.04
N HIS A 329 -22.09 3.21 17.68
CA HIS A 329 -21.67 1.88 17.28
C HIS A 329 -22.66 1.33 16.23
N TYR A 330 -22.14 0.86 15.10
CA TYR A 330 -22.93 0.31 14.01
C TYR A 330 -22.55 -1.15 13.80
N PHE A 331 -23.57 -1.96 13.55
CA PHE A 331 -23.39 -3.32 13.07
C PHE A 331 -23.41 -3.29 11.53
N VAL A 332 -22.40 -3.88 10.92
CA VAL A 332 -22.33 -4.06 9.48
C VAL A 332 -22.75 -5.50 9.18
N PRO A 333 -23.83 -5.71 8.43
CA PRO A 333 -24.23 -7.06 8.03
C PRO A 333 -23.17 -7.72 7.15
N ASN A 334 -23.19 -9.04 7.04
CA ASN A 334 -22.27 -9.83 6.22
C ASN A 334 -22.38 -9.57 4.69
N CYS A 335 -23.08 -8.53 4.32
CA CYS A 335 -23.20 -8.08 2.94
C CYS A 335 -22.38 -6.80 2.78
N PRO A 336 -21.20 -6.87 2.13
CA PRO A 336 -20.40 -5.67 1.91
C PRO A 336 -21.17 -4.66 1.05
N PRO A 337 -20.92 -3.35 1.21
CA PRO A 337 -21.52 -2.34 0.34
C PRO A 337 -21.11 -2.60 -1.11
N GLN A 338 -22.00 -2.25 -2.03
CA GLN A 338 -21.78 -2.45 -3.46
C GLN A 338 -21.42 -1.13 -4.13
N PRO A 339 -20.56 -1.17 -5.16
CA PRO A 339 -20.35 0.01 -5.99
C PRO A 339 -21.66 0.38 -6.67
N ILE A 340 -21.99 1.66 -6.64
CA ILE A 340 -23.08 2.20 -7.45
C ILE A 340 -22.50 2.89 -8.68
N ASP A 341 -23.31 3.00 -9.74
CA ASP A 341 -22.91 3.64 -11.00
C ASP A 341 -22.77 5.17 -10.85
N ARG A 342 -21.99 5.58 -9.84
CA ARG A 342 -21.67 6.97 -9.52
C ARG A 342 -20.25 7.05 -9.01
N THR A 343 -19.58 8.14 -9.33
CA THR A 343 -18.28 8.51 -8.77
C THR A 343 -18.44 9.83 -7.99
N ASN A 344 -17.57 10.04 -7.01
CA ASN A 344 -17.47 11.34 -6.36
C ASN A 344 -16.82 12.37 -7.32
N ALA A 345 -16.74 13.62 -6.90
CA ALA A 345 -16.21 14.72 -7.70
C ALA A 345 -14.76 14.52 -8.19
N ILE A 346 -13.99 13.66 -7.53
CA ILE A 346 -12.63 13.30 -7.92
C ILE A 346 -12.55 11.96 -8.68
N GLY A 347 -13.68 11.40 -9.11
CA GLY A 347 -13.74 10.21 -9.94
C GLY A 347 -13.66 8.87 -9.19
N ARG A 348 -13.73 8.87 -7.85
CA ARG A 348 -13.69 7.62 -7.06
C ARG A 348 -15.07 6.96 -7.04
N PRO A 349 -15.16 5.62 -7.17
CA PRO A 349 -16.41 4.90 -7.05
C PRO A 349 -17.11 5.18 -5.72
N ILE A 350 -18.42 5.29 -5.72
CA ILE A 350 -19.24 5.41 -4.52
C ILE A 350 -19.74 4.02 -4.15
N LEU A 351 -19.59 3.64 -2.88
CA LEU A 351 -20.17 2.41 -2.35
C LEU A 351 -21.47 2.72 -1.61
N GLN A 352 -22.48 1.91 -1.83
CA GLN A 352 -23.75 1.98 -1.10
C GLN A 352 -23.99 0.68 -0.34
N GLY A 353 -24.34 0.79 0.92
CA GLY A 353 -24.62 -0.35 1.79
C GLY A 353 -25.58 0.01 2.90
N THR A 354 -25.90 -0.97 3.72
CA THR A 354 -26.83 -0.83 4.85
C THR A 354 -26.07 -1.05 6.15
N MET A 355 -26.20 -0.13 7.10
CA MET A 355 -25.65 -0.26 8.45
C MET A 355 -26.76 -0.23 9.49
N TYR A 356 -26.63 -1.05 10.51
CA TYR A 356 -27.56 -1.09 11.64
C TYR A 356 -26.90 -0.49 12.87
N ARG A 357 -27.64 0.34 13.60
CA ARG A 357 -27.17 0.87 14.87
C ARG A 357 -27.19 -0.24 15.93
N TYR A 358 -26.07 -0.48 16.60
CA TYR A 358 -25.93 -1.61 17.56
C TYR A 358 -26.96 -1.58 18.71
N ALA A 359 -27.42 -0.40 19.12
CA ALA A 359 -28.40 -0.21 20.20
C ALA A 359 -29.86 -0.48 19.78
N ASN A 360 -30.15 -0.56 18.50
CA ASN A 360 -31.48 -0.72 17.94
C ASN A 360 -31.43 -1.73 16.80
N LEU A 361 -31.19 -3.01 17.10
CA LEU A 361 -31.47 -4.08 16.14
C LEU A 361 -32.99 -4.10 15.96
N PRO A 362 -33.53 -3.57 14.86
CA PRO A 362 -34.96 -3.59 14.66
C PRO A 362 -35.39 -5.02 14.40
N GLN A 363 -36.39 -5.48 15.09
CA GLN A 363 -37.03 -6.73 14.72
C GLN A 363 -37.74 -6.63 13.36
N ASP A 364 -38.07 -5.41 12.88
CA ASP A 364 -38.89 -5.22 11.65
C ASP A 364 -38.64 -3.89 10.88
N ALA A 365 -37.59 -3.15 11.05
CA ALA A 365 -37.44 -1.86 10.36
C ALA A 365 -36.52 -1.95 9.14
N GLN A 366 -36.91 -1.28 8.06
CA GLN A 366 -36.02 -0.99 6.93
C GLN A 366 -34.79 -0.24 7.43
N ALA A 367 -33.64 -0.89 7.35
CA ALA A 367 -32.39 -0.26 7.72
C ALA A 367 -32.07 0.91 6.78
N PRO A 368 -31.59 2.04 7.33
CA PRO A 368 -31.22 3.17 6.50
C PRO A 368 -30.08 2.76 5.56
N SER A 369 -30.25 3.07 4.29
CA SER A 369 -29.17 2.98 3.32
C SER A 369 -28.09 4.01 3.67
N VAL A 370 -26.85 3.56 3.74
CA VAL A 370 -25.69 4.42 4.01
C VAL A 370 -24.79 4.46 2.79
N THR A 371 -24.42 5.65 2.39
CA THR A 371 -23.48 5.86 1.30
C THR A 371 -22.06 5.92 1.88
N PHE A 372 -21.13 5.19 1.30
CA PHE A 372 -19.74 5.18 1.66
C PHE A 372 -18.94 5.89 0.58
N TRP A 373 -18.07 6.78 1.00
CA TRP A 373 -17.20 7.54 0.11
C TRP A 373 -15.75 7.22 0.44
N ALA A 374 -14.93 7.03 -0.60
CA ALA A 374 -13.50 7.20 -0.47
C ALA A 374 -13.23 8.70 -0.63
N GLU A 375 -13.10 9.41 0.47
CA GLU A 375 -12.72 10.81 0.47
C GLU A 375 -11.23 10.99 0.15
#